data_d686bf71328f47966b5fa4b253052b30
#
_entry.id   d686bf71328f47966b5fa4b253052b30
#
_cell.length_a   1.000
_cell.length_b   1.000
_cell.length_c   1.000
_cell.angle_alpha   90.00
_cell.angle_beta   90.00
_cell.angle_gamma   90.00
#
_symmetry.space_group_name_H-M   'P 1'
#
loop_
_entity.id
_entity.type
_entity.pdbx_description
1 polymer ?
#
loop_
_entity_poly.entity_id
_entity_poly.type
_entity_poly.pdbx_seq_one_letter_code
_entity_poly.pdbx_strand_id
1 'polypeptide(L)'
;MDKQVLLKQELIEDEIQIVTRMKRKVLVKVHLMATVLAVLVISTFFITSLVAELGGDPFFIRSVKRRILYFIPLLVFVMPALAITGNKLARNSTSPQVLKKQRRMKWVGINGLMLVMLAVFLYYRSHYHDIDLVFLLAQLAELVLGFINLLLMVLNARSGLQLSGRLKS
;
A
#
# COMPACT_ATOMS: atom_id res chain seq x y z
N MET A 1 -21.84 48.64 2.82
CA MET A 1 -20.70 47.70 2.99
C MET A 1 -19.60 48.13 2.02
N ASP A 2 -18.40 48.38 2.52
CA ASP A 2 -17.35 49.07 1.74
C ASP A 2 -16.81 48.12 0.64
N LYS A 3 -16.74 48.65 -0.61
CA LYS A 3 -16.26 47.91 -1.78
C LYS A 3 -14.84 47.36 -1.59
N GLN A 4 -14.02 48.03 -0.78
CA GLN A 4 -12.67 47.57 -0.42
C GLN A 4 -12.69 46.35 0.49
N VAL A 5 -13.66 46.24 1.37
CA VAL A 5 -13.82 45.05 2.26
C VAL A 5 -14.21 43.80 1.46
N LEU A 6 -15.10 43.97 0.49
CA LEU A 6 -15.51 42.87 -0.40
C LEU A 6 -14.36 42.36 -1.26
N LEU A 7 -13.60 43.27 -1.89
CA LEU A 7 -12.41 42.91 -2.66
C LEU A 7 -11.35 42.19 -1.83
N LYS A 8 -11.15 42.61 -0.58
CA LYS A 8 -10.20 41.95 0.32
C LYS A 8 -10.64 40.55 0.75
N GLN A 9 -11.95 40.34 0.92
CA GLN A 9 -12.52 39.01 1.20
C GLN A 9 -12.36 38.08 -0.01
N GLU A 10 -12.66 38.54 -1.23
CA GLU A 10 -12.45 37.74 -2.45
C GLU A 10 -10.99 37.32 -2.62
N LEU A 11 -10.04 38.22 -2.42
CA LEU A 11 -8.61 37.92 -2.50
C LEU A 11 -8.17 36.85 -1.47
N ILE A 12 -8.66 36.97 -0.23
CA ILE A 12 -8.37 35.99 0.83
C ILE A 12 -8.96 34.61 0.48
N GLU A 13 -10.18 34.54 -0.03
CA GLU A 13 -10.82 33.30 -0.45
C GLU A 13 -10.07 32.63 -1.60
N ASP A 14 -9.62 33.41 -2.58
CA ASP A 14 -8.81 32.90 -3.70
C ASP A 14 -7.46 32.36 -3.24
N GLU A 15 -6.75 33.05 -2.35
CA GLU A 15 -5.50 32.55 -1.76
C GLU A 15 -5.72 31.25 -0.99
N ILE A 16 -6.77 31.15 -0.18
CA ILE A 16 -7.11 29.92 0.56
C ILE A 16 -7.39 28.78 -0.40
N GLN A 17 -8.12 29.02 -1.49
CA GLN A 17 -8.41 28.00 -2.50
C GLN A 17 -7.14 27.54 -3.22
N ILE A 18 -6.25 28.44 -3.60
CA ILE A 18 -4.98 28.12 -4.25
C ILE A 18 -4.12 27.24 -3.35
N VAL A 19 -3.93 27.64 -2.08
CA VAL A 19 -3.16 26.88 -1.09
C VAL A 19 -3.76 25.48 -0.86
N THR A 20 -5.08 25.39 -0.78
CA THR A 20 -5.79 24.12 -0.59
C THR A 20 -5.62 23.19 -1.79
N ARG A 21 -5.71 23.71 -3.01
CA ARG A 21 -5.45 22.96 -4.26
C ARG A 21 -4.01 22.48 -4.35
N MET A 22 -3.04 23.31 -3.97
CA MET A 22 -1.62 22.94 -3.96
C MET A 22 -1.35 21.79 -2.97
N LYS A 23 -1.83 21.90 -1.73
CA LYS A 23 -1.72 20.85 -0.71
C LYS A 23 -2.33 19.52 -1.21
N ARG A 24 -3.50 19.56 -1.86
CA ARG A 24 -4.14 18.37 -2.42
C ARG A 24 -3.32 17.74 -3.54
N LYS A 25 -2.73 18.53 -4.46
CA LYS A 25 -1.88 18.02 -5.54
C LYS A 25 -0.64 17.32 -5.01
N VAL A 26 0.03 17.89 -4.00
CA VAL A 26 1.18 17.25 -3.34
C VAL A 26 0.77 15.93 -2.69
N LEU A 27 -0.34 15.92 -1.96
CA LEU A 27 -0.85 14.72 -1.29
C LEU A 27 -1.16 13.59 -2.28
N VAL A 28 -1.74 13.91 -3.45
CA VAL A 28 -1.99 12.94 -4.53
C VAL A 28 -0.68 12.38 -5.08
N LYS A 29 0.33 13.23 -5.31
CA LYS A 29 1.65 12.77 -5.81
C LYS A 29 2.31 11.83 -4.81
N VAL A 30 2.37 12.20 -3.53
CA VAL A 30 2.95 11.37 -2.47
C VAL A 30 2.21 10.02 -2.36
N HIS A 31 0.88 10.04 -2.38
CA HIS A 31 0.07 8.82 -2.36
C HIS A 31 0.35 7.91 -3.56
N LEU A 32 0.45 8.50 -4.77
CA LEU A 32 0.74 7.74 -5.98
C LEU A 32 2.14 7.11 -5.94
N MET A 33 3.15 7.88 -5.56
CA MET A 33 4.54 7.37 -5.45
C MET A 33 4.63 6.24 -4.41
N ALA A 34 4.02 6.42 -3.24
CA ALA A 34 3.97 5.39 -2.21
C ALA A 34 3.22 4.13 -2.69
N THR A 35 2.14 4.29 -3.49
CA THR A 35 1.40 3.17 -4.08
C THR A 35 2.27 2.38 -5.04
N VAL A 36 2.95 3.06 -5.97
CA VAL A 36 3.84 2.41 -6.95
C VAL A 36 4.96 1.67 -6.23
N LEU A 37 5.61 2.31 -5.25
CA LEU A 37 6.68 1.71 -4.48
C LEU A 37 6.19 0.46 -3.72
N ALA A 38 5.05 0.55 -3.03
CA ALA A 38 4.48 -0.59 -2.31
C ALA A 38 4.14 -1.76 -3.25
N VAL A 39 3.51 -1.50 -4.39
CA VAL A 39 3.19 -2.53 -5.38
C VAL A 39 4.45 -3.21 -5.90
N LEU A 40 5.48 -2.44 -6.25
CA LEU A 40 6.75 -2.99 -6.75
C LEU A 40 7.42 -3.89 -5.70
N VAL A 41 7.54 -3.43 -4.46
CA VAL A 41 8.18 -4.19 -3.39
C VAL A 41 7.40 -5.47 -3.07
N ILE A 42 6.07 -5.38 -2.91
CA ILE A 42 5.24 -6.55 -2.59
C ILE A 42 5.23 -7.55 -3.76
N SER A 43 5.18 -7.08 -5.01
CA SER A 43 5.26 -7.95 -6.19
C SER A 43 6.61 -8.66 -6.25
N THR A 44 7.70 -7.96 -5.97
CA THR A 44 9.04 -8.55 -5.93
C THR A 44 9.12 -9.62 -4.83
N PHE A 45 8.60 -9.36 -3.63
CA PHE A 45 8.57 -10.35 -2.55
C PHE A 45 7.75 -11.58 -2.94
N PHE A 46 6.56 -11.37 -3.49
CA PHE A 46 5.69 -12.44 -3.94
C PHE A 46 6.37 -13.33 -5.00
N ILE A 47 6.91 -12.73 -6.05
CA ILE A 47 7.55 -13.45 -7.15
C ILE A 47 8.80 -14.20 -6.67
N THR A 48 9.67 -13.53 -5.88
CA THR A 48 10.90 -14.17 -5.39
C THR A 48 10.61 -15.29 -4.39
N SER A 49 9.60 -15.15 -3.52
CA SER A 49 9.13 -16.23 -2.64
C SER A 49 8.58 -17.40 -3.45
N LEU A 50 7.75 -17.14 -4.45
CA LEU A 50 7.19 -18.19 -5.32
C LEU A 50 8.26 -18.95 -6.08
N VAL A 51 9.22 -18.23 -6.69
CA VAL A 51 10.33 -18.85 -7.44
C VAL A 51 11.22 -19.67 -6.53
N ALA A 52 11.51 -19.18 -5.31
CA ALA A 52 12.31 -19.92 -4.35
C ALA A 52 11.64 -21.23 -3.92
N GLU A 53 10.34 -21.20 -3.70
CA GLU A 53 9.57 -22.38 -3.29
C GLU A 53 9.47 -23.41 -4.42
N LEU A 54 9.21 -22.95 -5.65
CA LEU A 54 9.16 -23.84 -6.82
C LEU A 54 10.52 -24.45 -7.15
N GLY A 55 11.62 -23.74 -6.86
CA GLY A 55 12.98 -24.24 -7.05
C GLY A 55 13.40 -25.28 -6.01
N GLY A 56 12.79 -25.27 -4.82
CA GLY A 56 13.02 -26.25 -3.76
C GLY A 56 14.42 -26.24 -3.13
N ASP A 57 15.31 -25.31 -3.50
CA ASP A 57 16.65 -25.19 -2.94
C ASP A 57 16.61 -24.48 -1.56
N PRO A 58 16.94 -25.18 -0.46
CA PRO A 58 16.93 -24.60 0.88
C PRO A 58 17.83 -23.37 1.04
N PHE A 59 18.97 -23.34 0.36
CA PHE A 59 19.89 -22.21 0.41
C PHE A 59 19.27 -20.98 -0.25
N PHE A 60 18.63 -21.15 -1.41
CA PHE A 60 17.96 -20.07 -2.11
C PHE A 60 16.75 -19.56 -1.32
N ILE A 61 15.93 -20.45 -0.73
CA ILE A 61 14.81 -20.08 0.13
C ILE A 61 15.30 -19.20 1.30
N ARG A 62 16.33 -19.62 2.04
CA ARG A 62 16.92 -18.86 3.15
C ARG A 62 17.41 -17.48 2.69
N SER A 63 18.07 -17.41 1.52
CA SER A 63 18.56 -16.17 0.95
C SER A 63 17.42 -15.18 0.62
N VAL A 64 16.33 -15.69 0.05
CA VAL A 64 15.13 -14.89 -0.25
C VAL A 64 14.48 -14.38 1.03
N LYS A 65 14.26 -15.23 2.04
CA LYS A 65 13.66 -14.85 3.33
C LYS A 65 14.50 -13.78 4.04
N ARG A 66 15.82 -13.88 3.99
CA ARG A 66 16.73 -12.87 4.53
C ARG A 66 16.57 -11.53 3.81
N ARG A 67 16.53 -11.52 2.48
CA ARG A 67 16.35 -10.28 1.70
C ARG A 67 14.99 -9.63 2.00
N ILE A 68 13.92 -10.40 2.05
CA ILE A 68 12.59 -9.90 2.40
C ILE A 68 12.64 -9.20 3.78
N LEU A 69 13.24 -9.84 4.79
CA LEU A 69 13.37 -9.25 6.12
C LEU A 69 14.10 -7.90 6.11
N TYR A 70 15.18 -7.77 5.33
CA TYR A 70 15.92 -6.51 5.20
C TYR A 70 15.08 -5.38 4.58
N PHE A 71 14.13 -5.70 3.70
CA PHE A 71 13.29 -4.72 3.04
C PHE A 71 11.95 -4.47 3.74
N ILE A 72 11.58 -5.26 4.77
CA ILE A 72 10.36 -5.03 5.57
C ILE A 72 10.29 -3.62 6.16
N PRO A 73 11.37 -3.02 6.72
CA PRO A 73 11.30 -1.65 7.23
C PRO A 73 10.80 -0.63 6.22
N LEU A 74 11.15 -0.79 4.93
CA LEU A 74 10.64 0.07 3.87
C LEU A 74 9.10 0.02 3.80
N LEU A 75 8.50 -1.18 3.86
CA LEU A 75 7.04 -1.33 3.87
C LEU A 75 6.40 -0.79 5.15
N VAL A 76 7.07 -0.93 6.30
CA VAL A 76 6.60 -0.38 7.58
C VAL A 76 6.44 1.14 7.52
N PHE A 77 7.25 1.85 6.74
CA PHE A 77 7.10 3.29 6.52
C PHE A 77 6.11 3.62 5.38
N VAL A 78 6.15 2.88 4.30
CA VAL A 78 5.33 3.14 3.09
C VAL A 78 3.85 2.87 3.34
N MET A 79 3.49 1.81 4.08
CA MET A 79 2.10 1.43 4.30
C MET A 79 1.32 2.46 5.16
N PRO A 80 1.85 2.97 6.30
CA PRO A 80 1.22 4.07 7.02
C PRO A 80 1.10 5.35 6.18
N ALA A 81 2.13 5.68 5.38
CA ALA A 81 2.06 6.83 4.48
C ALA A 81 0.91 6.71 3.48
N LEU A 82 0.68 5.51 2.92
CA LEU A 82 -0.47 5.21 2.06
C LEU A 82 -1.80 5.37 2.81
N ALA A 83 -1.90 4.85 4.03
CA ALA A 83 -3.11 4.93 4.84
C ALA A 83 -3.46 6.40 5.20
N ILE A 84 -2.47 7.16 5.67
CA ILE A 84 -2.64 8.57 6.07
C ILE A 84 -3.02 9.43 4.86
N THR A 85 -2.28 9.31 3.77
CA THR A 85 -2.55 10.10 2.55
C THR A 85 -3.89 9.73 1.93
N GLY A 86 -4.22 8.44 1.88
CA GLY A 86 -5.49 7.96 1.38
C GLY A 86 -6.69 8.44 2.20
N ASN A 87 -6.59 8.40 3.53
CA ASN A 87 -7.63 8.91 4.44
C ASN A 87 -7.81 10.44 4.30
N LYS A 88 -6.71 11.20 4.20
CA LYS A 88 -6.78 12.65 3.98
C LYS A 88 -7.44 13.01 2.65
N LEU A 89 -7.16 12.25 1.59
CA LEU A 89 -7.77 12.46 0.26
C LEU A 89 -9.26 12.12 0.23
N ALA A 90 -9.71 11.21 1.08
CA ALA A 90 -11.08 10.72 1.16
C ALA A 90 -11.95 11.44 2.21
N ARG A 91 -11.37 12.33 3.01
CA ARG A 91 -11.93 12.86 4.28
C ARG A 91 -13.37 13.39 4.22
N ASN A 92 -13.80 13.98 3.13
CA ASN A 92 -15.13 14.60 3.03
C ASN A 92 -15.98 13.98 1.92
N SER A 93 -15.64 12.77 1.47
CA SER A 93 -16.36 12.14 0.37
C SER A 93 -17.41 11.15 0.89
N THR A 94 -18.65 11.37 0.50
CA THR A 94 -19.78 10.46 0.71
C THR A 94 -20.01 9.50 -0.45
N SER A 95 -19.18 9.59 -1.51
CA SER A 95 -19.28 8.73 -2.69
C SER A 95 -19.13 7.25 -2.33
N PRO A 96 -20.05 6.37 -2.77
CA PRO A 96 -19.97 4.93 -2.53
C PRO A 96 -18.66 4.30 -3.01
N GLN A 97 -18.09 4.82 -4.11
CA GLN A 97 -16.80 4.36 -4.65
C GLN A 97 -15.64 4.67 -3.70
N VAL A 98 -15.63 5.83 -3.08
CA VAL A 98 -14.60 6.24 -2.11
C VAL A 98 -14.71 5.42 -0.83
N LEU A 99 -15.91 5.18 -0.33
CA LEU A 99 -16.16 4.33 0.85
C LEU A 99 -15.71 2.88 0.61
N LYS A 100 -16.01 2.33 -0.57
CA LYS A 100 -15.56 0.99 -0.97
C LYS A 100 -14.02 0.90 -1.05
N LYS A 101 -13.36 1.94 -1.58
CA LYS A 101 -11.90 2.05 -1.63
C LYS A 101 -11.30 2.12 -0.22
N GLN A 102 -11.87 2.92 0.70
CA GLN A 102 -11.40 3.00 2.08
C GLN A 102 -11.51 1.66 2.81
N ARG A 103 -12.62 0.93 2.63
CA ARG A 103 -12.78 -0.42 3.22
C ARG A 103 -11.70 -1.37 2.72
N ARG A 104 -11.40 -1.38 1.41
CA ARG A 104 -10.32 -2.18 0.84
C ARG A 104 -8.95 -1.78 1.38
N MET A 105 -8.68 -0.49 1.57
CA MET A 105 -7.43 -0.02 2.18
C MET A 105 -7.24 -0.53 3.62
N LYS A 106 -8.31 -0.63 4.41
CA LYS A 106 -8.22 -1.25 5.75
C LYS A 106 -7.81 -2.72 5.66
N TRP A 107 -8.40 -3.47 4.74
CA TRP A 107 -8.02 -4.87 4.51
C TRP A 107 -6.59 -5.03 4.01
N VAL A 108 -6.11 -4.16 3.12
CA VAL A 108 -4.70 -4.10 2.70
C VAL A 108 -3.77 -3.90 3.90
N GLY A 109 -4.13 -3.01 4.82
CA GLY A 109 -3.36 -2.75 6.04
C GLY A 109 -3.30 -3.95 6.99
N ILE A 110 -4.46 -4.57 7.28
CA ILE A 110 -4.54 -5.75 8.15
C ILE A 110 -3.75 -6.93 7.54
N ASN A 111 -3.99 -7.20 6.25
CA ASN A 111 -3.30 -8.25 5.53
C ASN A 111 -1.79 -8.00 5.45
N GLY A 112 -1.38 -6.75 5.24
CA GLY A 112 0.03 -6.35 5.24
C GLY A 112 0.72 -6.59 6.59
N LEU A 113 0.02 -6.36 7.72
CA LEU A 113 0.54 -6.67 9.05
C LEU A 113 0.72 -8.19 9.23
N MET A 114 -0.25 -9.00 8.78
CA MET A 114 -0.14 -10.47 8.80
C MET A 114 1.05 -10.95 7.96
N LEU A 115 1.25 -10.36 6.78
CA LEU A 115 2.40 -10.69 5.92
C LEU A 115 3.75 -10.36 6.58
N VAL A 116 3.84 -9.25 7.31
CA VAL A 116 5.06 -8.91 8.06
C VAL A 116 5.33 -9.96 9.15
N MET A 117 4.31 -10.37 9.90
CA MET A 117 4.46 -11.41 10.93
C MET A 117 4.87 -12.76 10.32
N LEU A 118 4.27 -13.14 9.20
CA LEU A 118 4.64 -14.37 8.48
C LEU A 118 6.06 -14.30 7.93
N ALA A 119 6.48 -13.18 7.37
CA ALA A 119 7.83 -13.02 6.83
C ALA A 119 8.90 -13.14 7.93
N VAL A 120 8.66 -12.55 9.11
CA VAL A 120 9.54 -12.71 10.28
C VAL A 120 9.57 -14.17 10.74
N PHE A 121 8.41 -14.82 10.85
CA PHE A 121 8.30 -16.22 11.23
C PHE A 121 9.02 -17.13 10.24
N LEU A 122 8.81 -16.97 8.94
CA LEU A 122 9.45 -17.77 7.88
C LEU A 122 10.96 -17.55 7.82
N TYR A 123 11.44 -16.31 8.05
CA TYR A 123 12.86 -16.07 8.19
C TYR A 123 13.45 -16.86 9.35
N TYR A 124 12.86 -16.73 10.55
CA TYR A 124 13.33 -17.44 11.74
C TYR A 124 13.28 -18.94 11.53
N ARG A 125 12.16 -19.47 11.03
CA ARG A 125 11.98 -20.91 10.78
C ARG A 125 13.01 -21.45 9.78
N SER A 126 13.23 -20.77 8.66
CA SER A 126 14.17 -21.22 7.63
C SER A 126 15.63 -21.20 8.06
N HIS A 127 16.02 -20.32 9.02
CA HIS A 127 17.42 -20.18 9.43
C HIS A 127 17.80 -21.02 10.65
N TYR A 128 16.87 -21.25 11.56
CA TYR A 128 17.14 -21.91 12.84
C TYR A 128 16.47 -23.28 12.99
N HIS A 129 15.65 -23.68 12.03
CA HIS A 129 14.96 -24.97 12.02
C HIS A 129 15.00 -25.57 10.61
N ASP A 130 14.50 -26.82 10.49
CA ASP A 130 14.35 -27.47 9.20
C ASP A 130 13.19 -26.87 8.39
N ILE A 131 13.31 -26.98 7.07
CA ILE A 131 12.23 -26.65 6.14
C ILE A 131 11.27 -27.83 6.10
N ASP A 132 10.35 -27.83 7.06
CA ASP A 132 9.38 -28.90 7.30
C ASP A 132 7.95 -28.48 6.86
N LEU A 133 6.97 -29.32 7.19
CA LEU A 133 5.56 -29.06 6.89
C LEU A 133 5.06 -27.73 7.49
N VAL A 134 5.55 -27.34 8.68
CA VAL A 134 5.14 -26.08 9.33
C VAL A 134 5.64 -24.88 8.52
N PHE A 135 6.90 -24.96 8.04
CA PHE A 135 7.43 -23.95 7.14
C PHE A 135 6.60 -23.86 5.84
N LEU A 136 6.31 -25.02 5.22
CA LEU A 136 5.55 -25.08 3.97
C LEU A 136 4.14 -24.49 4.10
N LEU A 137 3.43 -24.82 5.19
CA LEU A 137 2.10 -24.25 5.45
C LEU A 137 2.14 -22.73 5.66
N ALA A 138 3.11 -22.24 6.42
CA ALA A 138 3.30 -20.80 6.61
C ALA A 138 3.68 -20.09 5.30
N GLN A 139 4.52 -20.72 4.48
CA GLN A 139 4.91 -20.25 3.16
C GLN A 139 3.71 -20.17 2.21
N LEU A 140 2.86 -21.18 2.19
CA LEU A 140 1.63 -21.19 1.41
C LEU A 140 0.69 -20.06 1.87
N ALA A 141 0.54 -19.87 3.18
CA ALA A 141 -0.24 -18.75 3.73
C ALA A 141 0.34 -17.40 3.30
N GLU A 142 1.67 -17.21 3.33
CA GLU A 142 2.34 -15.99 2.84
C GLU A 142 2.03 -15.73 1.37
N LEU A 143 2.09 -16.74 0.52
CA LEU A 143 1.79 -16.61 -0.91
C LEU A 143 0.32 -16.27 -1.15
N VAL A 144 -0.62 -16.94 -0.48
CA VAL A 144 -2.06 -16.65 -0.61
C VAL A 144 -2.36 -15.22 -0.16
N LEU A 145 -1.89 -14.83 1.02
CA LEU A 145 -2.10 -13.48 1.54
C LEU A 145 -1.40 -12.41 0.70
N GLY A 146 -0.20 -12.71 0.17
CA GLY A 146 0.53 -11.82 -0.75
C GLY A 146 -0.25 -11.59 -2.04
N PHE A 147 -0.81 -12.64 -2.63
CA PHE A 147 -1.66 -12.54 -3.81
C PHE A 147 -2.91 -11.71 -3.54
N ILE A 148 -3.61 -11.96 -2.44
CA ILE A 148 -4.79 -11.18 -2.03
C ILE A 148 -4.41 -9.71 -1.83
N ASN A 149 -3.26 -9.42 -1.22
CA ASN A 149 -2.80 -8.06 -1.00
C ASN A 149 -2.57 -7.32 -2.33
N LEU A 150 -1.88 -7.95 -3.28
CA LEU A 150 -1.66 -7.39 -4.60
C LEU A 150 -2.97 -7.14 -5.34
N LEU A 151 -3.91 -8.09 -5.31
CA LEU A 151 -5.23 -7.94 -5.93
C LEU A 151 -5.98 -6.75 -5.35
N LEU A 152 -6.02 -6.60 -4.03
CA LEU A 152 -6.66 -5.47 -3.36
C LEU A 152 -6.00 -4.13 -3.74
N MET A 153 -4.67 -4.09 -3.86
CA MET A 153 -3.94 -2.89 -4.27
C MET A 153 -4.23 -2.51 -5.72
N VAL A 154 -4.27 -3.47 -6.64
CA VAL A 154 -4.65 -3.24 -8.05
C VAL A 154 -6.09 -2.72 -8.16
N LEU A 155 -7.03 -3.31 -7.43
CA LEU A 155 -8.42 -2.84 -7.38
C LEU A 155 -8.53 -1.42 -6.81
N ASN A 156 -7.71 -1.06 -5.82
CA ASN A 156 -7.65 0.28 -5.27
C ASN A 156 -7.04 1.29 -6.24
N ALA A 157 -5.99 0.90 -6.97
CA ALA A 157 -5.37 1.72 -8.00
C ALA A 157 -6.36 1.99 -9.15
N ARG A 158 -7.05 0.95 -9.64
CA ARG A 158 -8.10 1.08 -10.67
C ARG A 158 -9.21 2.04 -10.23
N SER A 159 -9.73 1.88 -9.00
CA SER A 159 -10.72 2.81 -8.45
C SER A 159 -10.19 4.25 -8.33
N GLY A 160 -8.92 4.43 -8.02
CA GLY A 160 -8.27 5.75 -8.00
C GLY A 160 -8.20 6.40 -9.38
N LEU A 161 -7.89 5.63 -10.41
CA LEU A 161 -7.85 6.10 -11.80
C LEU A 161 -9.24 6.47 -12.32
N GLN A 162 -10.27 5.68 -11.98
CA GLN A 162 -11.67 6.02 -12.30
C GLN A 162 -12.11 7.32 -11.62
N LEU A 163 -11.82 7.51 -10.33
CA LEU A 163 -12.13 8.74 -9.60
C LEU A 163 -11.38 9.97 -10.13
N SER A 164 -10.24 9.79 -10.79
CA SER A 164 -9.48 10.87 -11.43
C SER A 164 -9.92 11.17 -12.88
N GLY A 165 -10.91 10.45 -13.41
CA GLY A 165 -11.39 10.59 -14.79
C GLY A 165 -10.45 10.03 -15.86
N ARG A 166 -9.38 9.31 -15.46
CA ARG A 166 -8.41 8.71 -16.39
C ARG A 166 -8.84 7.36 -16.94
N LEU A 167 -9.79 6.71 -16.30
CA LEU A 167 -10.41 5.47 -16.76
C LEU A 167 -11.94 5.66 -16.80
N LYS A 168 -12.56 5.25 -17.92
CA LYS A 168 -14.02 5.17 -18.02
C LYS A 168 -14.53 4.05 -17.09
N SER A 169 -15.66 4.30 -16.45
CA SER A 169 -16.38 3.31 -15.63
C SER A 169 -16.91 2.17 -16.49
#